data_d5ada8ce3095dec9bf5601f54c4f29a3
#
_entry.id   d5ada8ce3095dec9bf5601f54c4f29a3
#
_cell.length_a   1.000
_cell.length_b   1.000
_cell.length_c   1.000
_cell.angle_alpha   90.00
_cell.angle_beta   90.00
_cell.angle_gamma   90.00
#
_symmetry.space_group_name_H-M   'P 1'
#
loop_
_entity.id
_entity.type
_entity.pdbx_description
1 polymer ?
#
loop_
_entity_poly.entity_id
_entity_poly.type
_entity_poly.pdbx_seq_one_letter_code
_entity_poly.pdbx_strand_id
1 'polypeptide(L)'
;MINAPDRCEAMQLIDEAIQSGARQVRACAVMNVTARTLQRWRHSPLDRRPEARHEAPANKLTEAERVEVLVAANRPGYASLTPHQIVPKLADEGIYLASESTFYRILKAAGQGQRRGRSQVPQRRPMTTHCATGPNQVWCWDITWLPTTVKGKYFYWYMMKDIYSRKLIVNEVHENESAEHAAHLLARGCLREQTAGHPLVLHSDNGTAMRGANMLAMMYELGVAPSFSRPRVSNDNAYAEALFKTAKYCPMWQEKPFDTLADARNWVMRFVSWYNEEHRHSSLKYVTPDERHRGKAEALLEYRTSLYKAARHRHPERWSSGVRNWKLNAVVYLNPEREQARKSG
;
A
#
# COMPACT_ATOMS: atom_id res chain seq x y z
N MET A 1 1.40 26.25 14.01
CA MET A 1 1.69 27.40 14.92
C MET A 1 1.36 28.64 14.11
N ILE A 2 0.53 29.57 14.64
CA ILE A 2 0.05 30.75 13.89
C ILE A 2 1.17 31.81 13.95
N ASN A 3 1.62 32.28 12.79
CA ASN A 3 2.66 33.32 12.69
C ASN A 3 2.14 34.69 13.07
N ALA A 4 3.00 35.72 13.18
CA ALA A 4 2.61 37.06 13.61
C ALA A 4 1.67 37.78 12.61
N PRO A 5 1.90 37.73 11.29
CA PRO A 5 0.97 38.28 10.30
C PRO A 5 -0.44 37.69 10.41
N ASP A 6 -0.57 36.36 10.46
CA ASP A 6 -1.89 35.68 10.58
C ASP A 6 -2.60 36.02 11.90
N ARG A 7 -1.84 36.28 12.99
CA ARG A 7 -2.43 36.74 14.26
C ARG A 7 -3.03 38.14 14.13
N CYS A 8 -2.30 39.07 13.45
CA CYS A 8 -2.79 40.42 13.23
C CYS A 8 -4.05 40.41 12.37
N GLU A 9 -4.08 39.62 11.30
CA GLU A 9 -5.24 39.47 10.44
C GLU A 9 -6.45 38.88 11.21
N ALA A 10 -6.23 37.81 11.97
CA ALA A 10 -7.28 37.22 12.80
C ALA A 10 -7.83 38.19 13.86
N MET A 11 -6.95 39.02 14.46
CA MET A 11 -7.41 40.06 15.40
C MET A 11 -8.26 41.12 14.72
N GLN A 12 -7.87 41.59 13.53
CA GLN A 12 -8.64 42.56 12.74
C GLN A 12 -10.03 42.04 12.39
N LEU A 13 -10.10 40.80 11.84
CA LEU A 13 -11.39 40.19 11.52
C LEU A 13 -12.32 40.01 12.71
N ILE A 14 -11.75 39.64 13.87
CA ILE A 14 -12.53 39.55 15.12
C ILE A 14 -13.02 40.94 15.57
N ASP A 15 -12.20 41.96 15.46
CA ASP A 15 -12.54 43.35 15.86
C ASP A 15 -13.61 43.93 14.91
N GLU A 16 -13.52 43.72 13.61
CA GLU A 16 -14.56 44.06 12.62
C GLU A 16 -15.90 43.38 12.93
N ALA A 17 -15.88 42.09 13.26
CA ALA A 17 -17.09 41.37 13.65
C ALA A 17 -17.71 41.94 14.92
N ILE A 18 -16.90 42.33 15.91
CA ILE A 18 -17.38 42.94 17.17
C ILE A 18 -17.99 44.32 16.89
N GLN A 19 -17.36 45.15 16.06
CA GLN A 19 -17.87 46.45 15.63
C GLN A 19 -19.21 46.33 14.89
N SER A 20 -19.38 45.23 14.15
CA SER A 20 -20.63 44.87 13.46
C SER A 20 -21.71 44.28 14.39
N GLY A 21 -21.49 44.26 15.72
CA GLY A 21 -22.45 43.80 16.72
C GLY A 21 -22.34 42.37 17.16
N ALA A 22 -21.31 41.61 16.71
CA ALA A 22 -21.11 40.25 17.17
C ALA A 22 -20.54 40.20 18.61
N ARG A 23 -20.97 39.20 19.38
CA ARG A 23 -20.35 38.94 20.69
C ARG A 23 -18.93 38.40 20.51
N GLN A 24 -17.94 38.97 21.22
CA GLN A 24 -16.54 38.57 21.15
C GLN A 24 -16.32 37.07 21.23
N VAL A 25 -17.03 36.37 22.12
CA VAL A 25 -16.90 34.92 22.29
C VAL A 25 -17.28 34.16 20.98
N ARG A 26 -18.34 34.62 20.30
CA ARG A 26 -18.79 34.01 19.03
C ARG A 26 -17.84 34.34 17.88
N ALA A 27 -17.37 35.58 17.78
CA ALA A 27 -16.37 35.96 16.77
C ALA A 27 -15.08 35.16 16.94
N CYS A 28 -14.60 35.00 18.17
CA CYS A 28 -13.44 34.16 18.47
C CYS A 28 -13.67 32.68 18.10
N ALA A 29 -14.89 32.16 18.39
CA ALA A 29 -15.20 30.75 18.07
C ALA A 29 -15.20 30.47 16.56
N VAL A 30 -15.68 31.40 15.74
CA VAL A 30 -15.62 31.30 14.26
C VAL A 30 -14.17 31.16 13.76
N MET A 31 -13.26 31.93 14.37
CA MET A 31 -11.82 31.88 14.05
C MET A 31 -11.06 30.74 14.76
N ASN A 32 -11.79 29.85 15.45
CA ASN A 32 -11.23 28.77 16.27
C ASN A 32 -10.17 29.24 17.30
N VAL A 33 -10.38 30.42 17.87
CA VAL A 33 -9.52 31.07 18.86
C VAL A 33 -10.31 31.30 20.16
N THR A 34 -9.68 31.10 21.31
CA THR A 34 -10.33 31.43 22.60
C THR A 34 -10.25 32.94 22.91
N ALA A 35 -11.22 33.48 23.61
CA ALA A 35 -11.17 34.88 24.05
C ALA A 35 -9.91 35.22 24.87
N ARG A 36 -9.39 34.26 25.65
CA ARG A 36 -8.12 34.37 26.39
C ARG A 36 -6.91 34.43 25.44
N THR A 37 -6.96 33.72 24.34
CA THR A 37 -5.89 33.77 23.30
C THR A 37 -5.90 35.12 22.61
N LEU A 38 -7.10 35.66 22.27
CA LEU A 38 -7.25 37.02 21.71
C LEU A 38 -6.68 38.07 22.65
N GLN A 39 -7.00 38.00 23.94
CA GLN A 39 -6.46 38.93 24.94
C GLN A 39 -4.91 38.88 24.98
N ARG A 40 -4.32 37.69 24.96
CA ARG A 40 -2.86 37.56 24.94
C ARG A 40 -2.27 38.16 23.68
N TRP A 41 -2.90 37.95 22.53
CA TRP A 41 -2.39 38.48 21.24
C TRP A 41 -2.50 40.03 21.21
N ARG A 42 -3.56 40.61 21.76
CA ARG A 42 -3.68 42.08 21.90
C ARG A 42 -2.58 42.66 22.80
N HIS A 43 -2.21 41.92 23.86
CA HIS A 43 -1.16 42.35 24.77
C HIS A 43 0.24 42.14 24.15
N SER A 44 0.46 41.06 23.40
CA SER A 44 1.74 40.74 22.72
C SER A 44 1.47 40.06 21.39
N PRO A 45 1.36 40.82 20.28
CA PRO A 45 1.08 40.28 18.97
C PRO A 45 2.32 39.50 18.42
N LEU A 46 3.53 39.85 18.84
CA LEU A 46 4.75 39.18 18.43
C LEU A 46 4.92 37.83 19.16
N ASP A 47 5.31 36.81 18.41
CA ASP A 47 5.67 35.52 18.98
C ASP A 47 7.12 35.53 19.45
N ARG A 48 7.34 35.79 20.73
CA ARG A 48 8.66 35.81 21.35
C ARG A 48 9.20 34.42 21.70
N ARG A 49 8.45 33.33 21.44
CA ARG A 49 8.90 31.96 21.74
C ARG A 49 10.14 31.54 20.94
N PRO A 50 10.33 31.92 19.68
CA PRO A 50 11.58 31.66 18.97
C PRO A 50 12.79 32.41 19.55
N GLU A 51 12.56 33.56 20.21
CA GLU A 51 13.61 34.40 20.81
C GLU A 51 13.92 34.00 22.26
N ALA A 52 13.10 33.11 22.84
CA ALA A 52 13.32 32.65 24.21
C ALA A 52 14.67 31.92 24.28
N ARG A 53 15.59 32.46 25.03
CA ARG A 53 16.86 31.77 25.35
C ARG A 53 16.51 30.52 26.15
N HIS A 54 16.66 29.36 25.51
CA HIS A 54 16.62 28.11 26.22
C HIS A 54 17.99 27.87 26.86
N GLU A 55 18.12 28.20 28.12
CA GLU A 55 19.29 27.78 28.91
C GLU A 55 19.45 26.27 28.78
N ALA A 56 20.69 25.82 28.57
CA ALA A 56 20.96 24.40 28.48
C ALA A 56 20.56 23.74 29.82
N PRO A 57 19.80 22.64 29.82
CA PRO A 57 19.46 21.94 31.06
C PRO A 57 20.72 21.59 31.85
N ALA A 58 20.67 21.68 33.18
CA ALA A 58 21.81 21.41 34.06
C ALA A 58 22.40 20.02 33.90
N ASN A 59 21.59 19.07 33.40
CA ASN A 59 21.99 17.68 33.14
C ASN A 59 22.46 17.44 31.69
N LYS A 60 22.69 18.51 30.90
CA LYS A 60 23.23 18.37 29.55
C LYS A 60 24.71 18.02 29.62
N LEU A 61 25.10 16.94 28.95
CA LEU A 61 26.51 16.55 28.83
C LEU A 61 27.34 17.68 28.17
N THR A 62 28.50 17.91 28.70
CA THR A 62 29.52 18.78 28.11
C THR A 62 30.01 18.21 26.77
N GLU A 63 30.69 19.02 25.98
CA GLU A 63 31.22 18.54 24.71
C GLU A 63 32.32 17.47 24.92
N ALA A 64 33.13 17.60 25.97
CA ALA A 64 34.11 16.59 26.34
C ALA A 64 33.48 15.22 26.65
N GLU A 65 32.42 15.20 27.47
CA GLU A 65 31.68 13.96 27.79
C GLU A 65 31.01 13.36 26.56
N ARG A 66 30.53 14.17 25.62
CA ARG A 66 29.97 13.69 24.33
C ARG A 66 31.04 13.03 23.46
N VAL A 67 32.25 13.58 23.44
CA VAL A 67 33.39 12.96 22.75
C VAL A 67 33.75 11.64 23.40
N GLU A 68 33.76 11.54 24.71
CA GLU A 68 34.01 10.28 25.43
C GLU A 68 32.99 9.20 25.04
N VAL A 69 31.70 9.54 24.95
CA VAL A 69 30.65 8.62 24.49
C VAL A 69 30.95 8.13 23.07
N LEU A 70 31.36 9.02 22.15
CA LEU A 70 31.72 8.63 20.77
C LEU A 70 32.95 7.73 20.73
N VAL A 71 33.99 8.06 21.48
CA VAL A 71 35.21 7.26 21.58
C VAL A 71 34.87 5.87 22.12
N ALA A 72 34.13 5.79 23.21
CA ALA A 72 33.71 4.51 23.80
C ALA A 72 32.91 3.67 22.82
N ALA A 73 31.93 4.29 22.14
CA ALA A 73 31.09 3.58 21.18
C ALA A 73 31.86 3.07 19.95
N ASN A 74 32.96 3.70 19.57
CA ASN A 74 33.77 3.31 18.41
C ASN A 74 34.99 2.44 18.75
N ARG A 75 35.18 2.01 20.02
CA ARG A 75 36.23 1.05 20.35
C ARG A 75 36.06 -0.23 19.52
N PRO A 76 37.14 -0.94 19.15
CA PRO A 76 37.08 -2.14 18.33
C PRO A 76 36.10 -3.19 18.83
N GLY A 77 35.99 -3.40 20.15
CA GLY A 77 35.05 -4.34 20.75
C GLY A 77 33.59 -3.87 20.83
N TYR A 78 33.31 -2.59 20.54
CA TYR A 78 31.98 -1.97 20.66
C TYR A 78 31.42 -1.46 19.32
N ALA A 79 32.25 -1.31 18.30
CA ALA A 79 31.87 -0.70 17.02
C ALA A 79 30.69 -1.39 16.32
N SER A 80 30.46 -2.68 16.58
CA SER A 80 29.33 -3.45 16.03
C SER A 80 28.13 -3.56 16.97
N LEU A 81 28.26 -3.11 18.24
CA LEU A 81 27.23 -3.24 19.26
C LEU A 81 26.26 -2.06 19.25
N THR A 82 25.03 -2.34 19.68
CA THR A 82 24.02 -1.29 19.89
C THR A 82 24.25 -0.58 21.23
N PRO A 83 23.79 0.67 21.44
CA PRO A 83 23.85 1.34 22.73
C PRO A 83 23.29 0.52 23.90
N HIS A 84 22.22 -0.27 23.69
CA HIS A 84 21.68 -1.19 24.70
C HIS A 84 22.67 -2.30 25.14
N GLN A 85 23.65 -2.63 24.30
CA GLN A 85 24.69 -3.61 24.61
C GLN A 85 25.96 -2.93 25.14
N ILE A 86 26.24 -1.70 24.67
CA ILE A 86 27.44 -0.93 25.06
C ILE A 86 27.34 -0.46 26.52
N VAL A 87 26.20 0.14 26.90
CA VAL A 87 26.05 0.75 28.23
C VAL A 87 26.19 -0.28 29.35
N PRO A 88 25.50 -1.44 29.34
CA PRO A 88 25.71 -2.46 30.35
C PRO A 88 27.15 -3.02 30.38
N LYS A 89 27.76 -3.19 29.21
CA LYS A 89 29.13 -3.71 29.11
C LYS A 89 30.15 -2.72 29.65
N LEU A 90 29.96 -1.41 29.47
CA LEU A 90 30.75 -0.39 30.12
C LEU A 90 30.54 -0.41 31.65
N ALA A 91 29.30 -0.63 32.10
CA ALA A 91 28.98 -0.72 33.50
C ALA A 91 29.69 -1.93 34.18
N ASP A 92 29.78 -3.06 33.46
CA ASP A 92 30.55 -4.24 33.91
C ASP A 92 32.07 -3.93 34.05
N GLU A 93 32.57 -2.97 33.26
CA GLU A 93 33.93 -2.44 33.33
C GLU A 93 34.09 -1.34 34.43
N GLY A 94 33.01 -1.02 35.17
CA GLY A 94 32.99 0.04 36.18
C GLY A 94 32.87 1.46 35.59
N ILE A 95 32.47 1.60 34.33
CA ILE A 95 32.39 2.86 33.61
C ILE A 95 30.93 3.21 33.34
N TYR A 96 30.48 4.38 33.77
CA TYR A 96 29.18 4.94 33.40
C TYR A 96 29.36 6.32 32.78
N LEU A 97 29.07 6.44 31.47
CA LEU A 97 29.19 7.70 30.74
C LEU A 97 27.81 8.39 30.55
N ALA A 98 26.82 7.64 30.14
CA ALA A 98 25.48 8.17 29.88
C ALA A 98 24.46 7.03 29.71
N SER A 99 23.16 7.37 29.71
CA SER A 99 22.09 6.42 29.40
C SER A 99 22.10 5.99 27.92
N GLU A 100 21.50 4.84 27.61
CA GLU A 100 21.35 4.34 26.24
C GLU A 100 20.69 5.36 25.32
N SER A 101 19.67 6.06 25.80
CA SER A 101 18.98 7.12 25.03
C SER A 101 19.91 8.27 24.67
N THR A 102 20.87 8.59 25.55
CA THR A 102 21.87 9.64 25.29
C THR A 102 22.90 9.15 24.27
N PHE A 103 23.37 7.91 24.38
CA PHE A 103 24.21 7.30 23.34
C PHE A 103 23.54 7.35 21.96
N TYR A 104 22.27 6.95 21.85
CA TYR A 104 21.52 7.04 20.58
C TYR A 104 21.46 8.46 20.03
N ARG A 105 21.23 9.47 20.88
CA ARG A 105 21.16 10.87 20.44
C ARG A 105 22.51 11.38 19.94
N ILE A 106 23.59 11.05 20.65
CA ILE A 106 24.96 11.47 20.28
C ILE A 106 25.39 10.78 18.99
N LEU A 107 25.21 9.47 18.87
CA LEU A 107 25.52 8.71 17.65
C LEU A 107 24.71 9.21 16.45
N LYS A 108 23.43 9.55 16.63
CA LYS A 108 22.60 10.13 15.59
C LYS A 108 23.11 11.49 15.14
N ALA A 109 23.50 12.36 16.09
CA ALA A 109 24.06 13.68 15.79
C ALA A 109 25.40 13.58 15.05
N ALA A 110 26.20 12.55 15.34
CA ALA A 110 27.48 12.25 14.68
C ALA A 110 27.30 11.49 13.33
N GLY A 111 26.06 11.31 12.83
CA GLY A 111 25.80 10.56 11.61
C GLY A 111 25.97 9.03 11.73
N GLN A 112 26.20 8.52 12.95
CA GLN A 112 26.44 7.11 13.25
C GLN A 112 25.17 6.38 13.75
N GLY A 113 23.99 6.96 13.55
CA GLY A 113 22.69 6.39 13.93
C GLY A 113 22.23 5.21 13.08
N GLN A 114 22.98 4.84 12.06
CA GLN A 114 22.75 3.69 11.19
C GLN A 114 23.10 2.39 11.91
N ARG A 115 22.63 1.25 11.40
CA ARG A 115 22.94 -0.07 11.95
C ARG A 115 24.44 -0.29 12.04
N ARG A 116 24.91 -0.59 13.23
CA ARG A 116 26.32 -0.90 13.51
C ARG A 116 26.53 -2.39 13.25
N GLY A 117 27.37 -2.75 12.29
CA GLY A 117 27.63 -4.13 11.90
C GLY A 117 27.46 -4.38 10.41
N ARG A 118 27.38 -5.67 9.99
CA ARG A 118 27.30 -6.08 8.56
C ARG A 118 26.00 -5.73 7.86
N SER A 119 24.99 -5.19 8.54
CA SER A 119 23.73 -4.86 7.89
C SER A 119 23.89 -3.64 6.97
N GLN A 120 23.67 -3.84 5.69
CA GLN A 120 23.67 -2.77 4.71
C GLN A 120 22.48 -1.80 4.92
N VAL A 121 22.69 -0.53 4.60
CA VAL A 121 21.61 0.46 4.55
C VAL A 121 20.53 -0.05 3.57
N PRO A 122 19.25 -0.01 3.94
CA PRO A 122 18.18 -0.40 3.03
C PRO A 122 18.27 0.42 1.74
N GLN A 123 18.60 -0.22 0.64
CA GLN A 123 18.57 0.43 -0.66
C GLN A 123 17.10 0.61 -1.09
N ARG A 124 16.70 1.84 -1.40
CA ARG A 124 15.42 2.10 -2.06
C ARG A 124 15.48 1.52 -3.47
N ARG A 125 14.82 0.41 -3.69
CA ARG A 125 14.64 -0.12 -5.04
C ARG A 125 13.44 0.59 -5.67
N PRO A 126 13.52 1.00 -6.95
CA PRO A 126 12.38 1.57 -7.65
C PRO A 126 11.25 0.53 -7.70
N MET A 127 10.03 0.99 -7.58
CA MET A 127 8.84 0.16 -7.72
C MET A 127 8.66 -0.18 -9.19
N THR A 128 8.42 -1.45 -9.50
CA THR A 128 8.11 -1.86 -10.86
C THR A 128 6.68 -1.45 -11.18
N THR A 129 6.52 -0.53 -12.13
CA THR A 129 5.23 -0.01 -12.58
C THR A 129 4.92 -0.52 -13.98
N HIS A 130 3.72 -1.04 -14.18
CA HIS A 130 3.22 -1.42 -15.49
C HIS A 130 1.81 -0.83 -15.70
N CYS A 131 1.42 -0.62 -16.95
CA CYS A 131 0.07 -0.22 -17.30
C CYS A 131 -0.52 -1.15 -18.34
N ALA A 132 -1.84 -1.34 -18.27
CA ALA A 132 -2.63 -2.07 -19.23
C ALA A 132 -3.74 -1.17 -19.77
N THR A 133 -3.86 -1.09 -21.09
CA THR A 133 -4.91 -0.37 -21.84
C THR A 133 -5.93 -1.31 -22.45
N GLY A 134 -5.66 -2.61 -22.39
CA GLY A 134 -6.50 -3.70 -22.87
C GLY A 134 -6.23 -4.99 -22.12
N PRO A 135 -7.03 -6.04 -22.36
CA PRO A 135 -6.82 -7.36 -21.81
C PRO A 135 -5.50 -7.98 -22.31
N ASN A 136 -4.96 -8.92 -21.54
CA ASN A 136 -3.79 -9.73 -21.88
C ASN A 136 -2.49 -8.93 -22.13
N GLN A 137 -2.36 -7.74 -21.54
CA GLN A 137 -1.10 -6.98 -21.55
C GLN A 137 -0.27 -7.17 -20.29
N VAL A 138 -0.92 -7.24 -19.14
CA VAL A 138 -0.27 -7.46 -17.84
C VAL A 138 -1.11 -8.43 -17.02
N TRP A 139 -0.50 -9.55 -16.68
CA TRP A 139 -1.07 -10.49 -15.72
C TRP A 139 -0.33 -10.40 -14.40
N CYS A 140 -1.04 -10.59 -13.30
CA CYS A 140 -0.46 -10.90 -12.01
C CYS A 140 -0.73 -12.36 -11.66
N TRP A 141 0.24 -13.01 -10.99
CA TRP A 141 0.05 -14.36 -10.51
C TRP A 141 0.56 -14.55 -9.09
N ASP A 142 -0.02 -15.51 -8.41
CA ASP A 142 0.30 -15.82 -7.03
C ASP A 142 -0.22 -17.20 -6.66
N ILE A 143 0.23 -17.71 -5.50
CA ILE A 143 -0.19 -18.98 -4.93
C ILE A 143 -0.81 -18.71 -3.56
N THR A 144 -1.99 -19.24 -3.30
CA THR A 144 -2.57 -19.23 -1.96
C THR A 144 -2.78 -20.63 -1.42
N TRP A 145 -2.71 -20.75 -0.11
CA TRP A 145 -2.82 -22.01 0.59
C TRP A 145 -4.28 -22.25 0.99
N LEU A 146 -4.79 -23.42 0.61
CA LEU A 146 -6.11 -23.91 0.97
C LEU A 146 -5.94 -24.92 2.12
N PRO A 147 -6.57 -24.70 3.29
CA PRO A 147 -6.38 -25.57 4.45
C PRO A 147 -6.97 -26.96 4.20
N THR A 148 -6.25 -28.01 4.63
CA THR A 148 -6.76 -29.38 4.63
C THR A 148 -7.20 -29.79 6.04
N THR A 149 -7.94 -30.87 6.16
CA THR A 149 -8.35 -31.48 7.44
C THR A 149 -7.16 -31.94 8.28
N VAL A 150 -6.00 -32.13 7.66
CA VAL A 150 -4.76 -32.48 8.35
C VAL A 150 -4.00 -31.20 8.72
N LYS A 151 -3.87 -30.93 10.03
CA LYS A 151 -3.17 -29.76 10.53
C LYS A 151 -1.74 -29.65 9.97
N GLY A 152 -1.43 -28.47 9.39
CA GLY A 152 -0.12 -28.22 8.81
C GLY A 152 0.05 -28.68 7.35
N LYS A 153 -0.96 -29.35 6.77
CA LYS A 153 -1.00 -29.65 5.34
C LYS A 153 -1.92 -28.68 4.62
N TYR A 154 -1.56 -28.35 3.38
CA TYR A 154 -2.30 -27.42 2.55
C TYR A 154 -2.32 -27.93 1.12
N PHE A 155 -3.37 -27.56 0.37
CA PHE A 155 -3.35 -27.55 -1.08
C PHE A 155 -2.96 -26.18 -1.56
N TYR A 156 -2.32 -26.10 -2.70
CA TYR A 156 -1.73 -24.88 -3.26
C TYR A 156 -2.53 -24.47 -4.48
N TRP A 157 -3.25 -23.36 -4.36
CA TRP A 157 -4.03 -22.82 -5.47
C TRP A 157 -3.20 -21.78 -6.22
N TYR A 158 -2.79 -22.13 -7.42
CA TYR A 158 -2.10 -21.29 -8.39
C TYR A 158 -3.13 -20.51 -9.19
N MET A 159 -2.91 -19.22 -9.43
CA MET A 159 -3.78 -18.41 -10.27
C MET A 159 -3.04 -17.35 -11.06
N MET A 160 -3.47 -17.10 -12.30
CA MET A 160 -3.04 -15.97 -13.12
C MET A 160 -4.25 -15.13 -13.47
N LYS A 161 -4.14 -13.82 -13.28
CA LYS A 161 -5.22 -12.85 -13.37
C LYS A 161 -4.81 -11.69 -14.25
N ASP A 162 -5.65 -11.34 -15.20
CA ASP A 162 -5.48 -10.12 -15.99
C ASP A 162 -5.79 -8.87 -15.15
N ILE A 163 -4.88 -7.89 -15.10
CA ILE A 163 -5.07 -6.70 -14.28
C ILE A 163 -6.08 -5.73 -14.88
N TYR A 164 -6.24 -5.69 -16.21
CA TYR A 164 -7.18 -4.80 -16.89
C TYR A 164 -8.63 -5.19 -16.64
N SER A 165 -8.96 -6.43 -16.90
CA SER A 165 -10.31 -6.97 -16.77
C SER A 165 -10.64 -7.56 -15.41
N ARG A 166 -9.64 -7.83 -14.56
CA ARG A 166 -9.73 -8.60 -13.31
C ARG A 166 -10.04 -10.09 -13.51
N LYS A 167 -10.15 -10.56 -14.75
CA LYS A 167 -10.48 -11.96 -15.06
C LYS A 167 -9.39 -12.91 -14.57
N LEU A 168 -9.79 -13.97 -13.92
CA LEU A 168 -8.94 -15.14 -13.68
C LEU A 168 -8.78 -15.88 -15.01
N ILE A 169 -7.58 -15.82 -15.57
CA ILE A 169 -7.24 -16.40 -16.87
C ILE A 169 -7.12 -17.91 -16.74
N VAL A 170 -6.23 -18.34 -15.87
CA VAL A 170 -6.02 -19.75 -15.56
C VAL A 170 -5.78 -19.94 -14.07
N ASN A 171 -6.11 -21.12 -13.61
CA ASN A 171 -5.91 -21.53 -12.23
C ASN A 171 -5.77 -23.04 -12.12
N GLU A 172 -5.10 -23.51 -11.08
CA GLU A 172 -4.97 -24.92 -10.77
C GLU A 172 -4.68 -25.16 -9.29
N VAL A 173 -5.05 -26.33 -8.77
CA VAL A 173 -4.76 -26.71 -7.39
C VAL A 173 -3.88 -27.94 -7.36
N HIS A 174 -2.79 -27.89 -6.60
CA HIS A 174 -1.80 -28.93 -6.44
C HIS A 174 -1.55 -29.29 -4.97
N GLU A 175 -0.91 -30.42 -4.72
CA GLU A 175 -0.51 -30.86 -3.38
C GLU A 175 0.81 -30.23 -2.92
N ASN A 176 1.60 -29.67 -3.84
CA ASN A 176 2.90 -29.08 -3.57
C ASN A 176 3.15 -27.82 -4.42
N GLU A 177 4.05 -26.98 -3.97
CA GLU A 177 4.57 -25.87 -4.77
C GLU A 177 5.69 -26.33 -5.69
N SER A 178 5.57 -25.98 -6.99
CA SER A 178 6.56 -26.29 -8.03
C SER A 178 6.58 -25.20 -9.11
N ALA A 179 7.79 -24.84 -9.55
CA ALA A 179 7.98 -23.95 -10.70
C ALA A 179 7.51 -24.61 -12.01
N GLU A 180 7.51 -25.94 -12.08
CA GLU A 180 7.02 -26.71 -13.24
C GLU A 180 5.50 -26.58 -13.37
N HIS A 181 4.74 -26.70 -12.26
CA HIS A 181 3.30 -26.45 -12.27
C HIS A 181 2.98 -25.03 -12.72
N ALA A 182 3.74 -24.05 -12.25
CA ALA A 182 3.58 -22.66 -12.67
C ALA A 182 3.86 -22.45 -14.16
N ALA A 183 4.92 -23.06 -14.70
CA ALA A 183 5.28 -23.00 -16.11
C ALA A 183 4.19 -23.62 -17.01
N HIS A 184 3.70 -24.81 -16.67
CA HIS A 184 2.59 -25.45 -17.39
C HIS A 184 1.30 -24.63 -17.34
N LEU A 185 1.01 -24.02 -16.19
CA LEU A 185 -0.15 -23.14 -16.03
C LEU A 185 -0.04 -21.91 -16.94
N LEU A 186 1.14 -21.29 -17.01
CA LEU A 186 1.41 -20.16 -17.90
C LEU A 186 1.21 -20.54 -19.36
N ALA A 187 1.80 -21.65 -19.80
CA ALA A 187 1.68 -22.12 -21.18
C ALA A 187 0.21 -22.33 -21.58
N ARG A 188 -0.59 -22.96 -20.71
CA ARG A 188 -2.04 -23.11 -20.94
C ARG A 188 -2.78 -21.78 -20.99
N GLY A 189 -2.39 -20.81 -20.16
CA GLY A 189 -2.95 -19.47 -20.16
C GLY A 189 -2.68 -18.76 -21.48
N CYS A 190 -1.45 -18.74 -21.92
CA CYS A 190 -1.04 -18.14 -23.17
C CYS A 190 -1.73 -18.79 -24.39
N LEU A 191 -1.86 -20.12 -24.38
CA LEU A 191 -2.59 -20.84 -25.44
C LEU A 191 -4.07 -20.48 -25.45
N ARG A 192 -4.73 -20.48 -24.29
CA ARG A 192 -6.17 -20.18 -24.14
C ARG A 192 -6.51 -18.77 -24.58
N GLU A 193 -5.70 -17.79 -24.22
CA GLU A 193 -5.91 -16.38 -24.51
C GLU A 193 -5.23 -15.93 -25.82
N GLN A 194 -4.58 -16.85 -26.51
CA GLN A 194 -3.89 -16.62 -27.81
C GLN A 194 -2.91 -15.44 -27.74
N THR A 195 -2.10 -15.38 -26.69
CA THR A 195 -1.17 -14.27 -26.45
C THR A 195 0.15 -14.39 -27.23
N ALA A 196 0.35 -15.45 -28.00
CA ALA A 196 1.55 -15.63 -28.82
C ALA A 196 1.77 -14.46 -29.78
N GLY A 197 2.96 -13.87 -29.75
CA GLY A 197 3.31 -12.71 -30.57
C GLY A 197 2.79 -11.36 -30.05
N HIS A 198 2.11 -11.33 -28.92
CA HIS A 198 1.67 -10.10 -28.26
C HIS A 198 2.49 -9.85 -26.99
N PRO A 199 2.89 -8.60 -26.70
CA PRO A 199 3.65 -8.28 -25.50
C PRO A 199 2.80 -8.53 -24.24
N LEU A 200 3.21 -9.49 -23.43
CA LEU A 200 2.60 -9.81 -22.15
C LEU A 200 3.63 -9.67 -21.03
N VAL A 201 3.27 -8.99 -19.95
CA VAL A 201 4.05 -8.93 -18.72
C VAL A 201 3.38 -9.84 -17.68
N LEU A 202 4.16 -10.70 -17.03
CA LEU A 202 3.69 -11.49 -15.88
C LEU A 202 4.37 -11.00 -14.61
N HIS A 203 3.57 -10.41 -13.72
CA HIS A 203 4.04 -9.88 -12.45
C HIS A 203 3.74 -10.85 -11.30
N SER A 204 4.72 -11.03 -10.42
CA SER A 204 4.60 -11.88 -9.24
C SER A 204 5.36 -11.32 -8.04
N ASP A 205 5.21 -11.97 -6.90
CA ASP A 205 6.12 -11.79 -5.78
C ASP A 205 7.50 -12.46 -6.06
N ASN A 206 8.35 -12.56 -5.02
CA ASN A 206 9.69 -13.17 -5.14
C ASN A 206 9.73 -14.62 -4.65
N GLY A 207 8.63 -15.35 -4.66
CA GLY A 207 8.57 -16.76 -4.26
C GLY A 207 9.48 -17.67 -5.08
N THR A 208 9.87 -18.81 -4.52
CA THR A 208 10.77 -19.77 -5.18
C THR A 208 10.17 -20.34 -6.46
N ALA A 209 8.88 -20.64 -6.48
CA ALA A 209 8.17 -21.11 -7.67
C ALA A 209 8.15 -20.06 -8.79
N MET A 210 8.15 -18.76 -8.41
CA MET A 210 8.07 -17.63 -9.32
C MET A 210 9.39 -17.33 -10.04
N ARG A 211 10.50 -17.66 -9.40
CA ARG A 211 11.87 -17.45 -9.91
C ARG A 211 12.57 -18.73 -10.32
N GLY A 212 11.88 -19.85 -10.29
CA GLY A 212 12.40 -21.14 -10.70
C GLY A 212 12.85 -21.15 -12.17
N ALA A 213 13.94 -21.86 -12.47
CA ALA A 213 14.51 -21.90 -13.81
C ALA A 213 13.48 -22.33 -14.88
N ASN A 214 12.66 -23.34 -14.58
CA ASN A 214 11.62 -23.84 -15.48
C ASN A 214 10.58 -22.75 -15.81
N MET A 215 10.19 -21.95 -14.82
CA MET A 215 9.24 -20.85 -15.03
C MET A 215 9.85 -19.75 -15.91
N LEU A 216 11.09 -19.35 -15.64
CA LEU A 216 11.79 -18.33 -16.43
C LEU A 216 12.06 -18.80 -17.87
N ALA A 217 12.41 -20.06 -18.06
CA ALA A 217 12.58 -20.64 -19.40
C ALA A 217 11.27 -20.62 -20.20
N MET A 218 10.16 -21.03 -19.56
CA MET A 218 8.84 -20.99 -20.19
C MET A 218 8.42 -19.57 -20.56
N MET A 219 8.66 -18.58 -19.68
CA MET A 219 8.39 -17.17 -20.00
C MET A 219 9.18 -16.71 -21.23
N TYR A 220 10.46 -17.08 -21.30
CA TYR A 220 11.31 -16.74 -22.43
C TYR A 220 10.80 -17.37 -23.74
N GLU A 221 10.45 -18.67 -23.72
CA GLU A 221 9.89 -19.39 -24.87
C GLU A 221 8.57 -18.78 -25.37
N LEU A 222 7.73 -18.32 -24.45
CA LEU A 222 6.43 -17.72 -24.78
C LEU A 222 6.50 -16.21 -25.08
N GLY A 223 7.68 -15.59 -24.97
CA GLY A 223 7.85 -14.15 -25.15
C GLY A 223 7.18 -13.31 -24.04
N VAL A 224 7.00 -13.88 -22.83
CA VAL A 224 6.41 -13.23 -21.68
C VAL A 224 7.49 -12.52 -20.86
N ALA A 225 7.34 -11.22 -20.63
CA ALA A 225 8.29 -10.45 -19.85
C ALA A 225 8.07 -10.68 -18.33
N PRO A 226 9.09 -11.13 -17.58
CA PRO A 226 8.98 -11.28 -16.13
C PRO A 226 9.03 -9.93 -15.42
N SER A 227 8.22 -9.79 -14.38
CA SER A 227 8.19 -8.64 -13.49
C SER A 227 8.03 -9.12 -12.04
N PHE A 228 8.77 -8.51 -11.11
CA PHE A 228 8.78 -8.96 -9.72
C PHE A 228 8.54 -7.80 -8.75
N SER A 229 7.84 -8.10 -7.66
CA SER A 229 7.69 -7.23 -6.51
C SER A 229 9.04 -6.90 -5.88
N ARG A 230 9.14 -5.76 -5.19
CA ARG A 230 10.32 -5.44 -4.39
C ARG A 230 10.47 -6.44 -3.25
N PRO A 231 11.69 -6.89 -2.92
CA PRO A 231 11.90 -7.81 -1.81
C PRO A 231 11.34 -7.27 -0.49
N ARG A 232 10.55 -8.08 0.22
CA ARG A 232 9.91 -7.77 1.51
C ARG A 232 8.87 -6.62 1.45
N VAL A 233 8.28 -6.38 0.30
CA VAL A 233 7.17 -5.43 0.12
C VAL A 233 5.97 -6.21 -0.39
N SER A 234 5.00 -6.48 0.48
CA SER A 234 3.78 -7.24 0.16
C SER A 234 2.86 -6.49 -0.80
N ASN A 235 2.73 -5.18 -0.65
CA ASN A 235 1.76 -4.37 -1.39
C ASN A 235 2.04 -4.26 -2.90
N ASP A 236 3.14 -4.79 -3.40
CA ASP A 236 3.49 -4.71 -4.82
C ASP A 236 2.68 -5.69 -5.69
N ASN A 237 1.97 -6.68 -5.10
CA ASN A 237 1.06 -7.61 -5.80
C ASN A 237 -0.40 -7.48 -5.32
N ALA A 238 -0.86 -6.25 -5.15
CA ALA A 238 -2.18 -5.94 -4.58
C ALA A 238 -3.37 -6.58 -5.33
N TYR A 239 -3.23 -6.85 -6.63
CA TYR A 239 -4.29 -7.49 -7.43
C TYR A 239 -4.53 -8.95 -7.07
N ALA A 240 -3.46 -9.68 -6.79
CA ALA A 240 -3.55 -11.07 -6.34
C ALA A 240 -4.07 -11.14 -4.90
N GLU A 241 -3.53 -10.32 -4.00
CA GLU A 241 -3.98 -10.24 -2.61
C GLU A 241 -5.47 -9.89 -2.49
N ALA A 242 -5.95 -8.92 -3.29
CA ALA A 242 -7.37 -8.56 -3.33
C ALA A 242 -8.27 -9.72 -3.80
N LEU A 243 -7.80 -10.54 -4.74
CA LEU A 243 -8.53 -11.72 -5.18
C LEU A 243 -8.63 -12.75 -4.08
N PHE A 244 -7.53 -13.08 -3.43
CA PHE A 244 -7.53 -14.08 -2.34
C PHE A 244 -8.38 -13.61 -1.16
N LYS A 245 -8.40 -12.31 -0.88
CA LYS A 245 -9.35 -11.74 0.07
C LYS A 245 -10.80 -11.98 -0.39
N THR A 246 -11.12 -11.71 -1.66
CA THR A 246 -12.45 -11.97 -2.21
C THR A 246 -12.82 -13.45 -2.10
N ALA A 247 -11.90 -14.35 -2.40
CA ALA A 247 -12.13 -15.81 -2.30
C ALA A 247 -12.44 -16.25 -0.87
N LYS A 248 -11.68 -15.76 0.12
CA LYS A 248 -11.83 -16.10 1.54
C LYS A 248 -13.08 -15.51 2.20
N TYR A 249 -13.67 -14.46 1.60
CA TYR A 249 -14.87 -13.80 2.14
C TYR A 249 -16.09 -13.91 1.22
N CYS A 250 -16.03 -14.73 0.14
CA CYS A 250 -17.18 -14.96 -0.71
C CYS A 250 -18.22 -15.87 0.01
N PRO A 251 -19.52 -15.76 -0.35
CA PRO A 251 -20.56 -16.60 0.25
C PRO A 251 -20.35 -18.11 0.08
N MET A 252 -19.52 -18.51 -0.89
CA MET A 252 -19.21 -19.93 -1.18
C MET A 252 -17.99 -20.44 -0.41
N TRP A 253 -17.31 -19.57 0.39
CA TRP A 253 -16.17 -20.04 1.19
C TRP A 253 -16.62 -21.10 2.18
N GLN A 254 -15.88 -22.21 2.23
CA GLN A 254 -16.18 -23.29 3.16
C GLN A 254 -15.65 -22.95 4.56
N GLU A 255 -16.47 -23.13 5.58
CA GLU A 255 -16.05 -23.03 6.98
C GLU A 255 -15.13 -24.19 7.38
N LYS A 256 -15.29 -25.35 6.75
CA LYS A 256 -14.48 -26.54 6.99
C LYS A 256 -13.29 -26.62 6.02
N PRO A 257 -12.15 -27.11 6.48
CA PRO A 257 -11.01 -27.43 5.61
C PRO A 257 -11.38 -28.45 4.52
N PHE A 258 -10.61 -28.50 3.45
CA PHE A 258 -10.83 -29.43 2.33
C PHE A 258 -10.34 -30.84 2.69
N ASP A 259 -11.17 -31.83 2.46
CA ASP A 259 -10.83 -33.24 2.73
C ASP A 259 -9.91 -33.81 1.65
N THR A 260 -10.19 -33.51 0.39
CA THR A 260 -9.45 -34.02 -0.76
C THR A 260 -9.02 -32.93 -1.72
N LEU A 261 -8.00 -33.23 -2.54
CA LEU A 261 -7.60 -32.36 -3.63
C LEU A 261 -8.73 -32.13 -4.64
N ALA A 262 -9.57 -33.13 -4.86
CA ALA A 262 -10.74 -33.05 -5.73
C ALA A 262 -11.78 -32.05 -5.21
N ASP A 263 -12.02 -32.03 -3.90
CA ASP A 263 -12.93 -31.05 -3.27
C ASP A 263 -12.41 -29.63 -3.42
N ALA A 264 -11.11 -29.41 -3.18
CA ALA A 264 -10.47 -28.13 -3.38
C ALA A 264 -10.56 -27.66 -4.85
N ARG A 265 -10.30 -28.55 -5.81
CA ARG A 265 -10.43 -28.27 -7.25
C ARG A 265 -11.87 -27.92 -7.64
N ASN A 266 -12.83 -28.67 -7.16
CA ASN A 266 -14.26 -28.44 -7.42
C ASN A 266 -14.72 -27.09 -6.84
N TRP A 267 -14.26 -26.75 -5.64
CA TRP A 267 -14.54 -25.46 -5.04
C TRP A 267 -13.95 -24.32 -5.84
N VAL A 268 -12.66 -24.40 -6.19
CA VAL A 268 -11.96 -23.39 -6.98
C VAL A 268 -12.62 -23.22 -8.35
N MET A 269 -13.00 -24.29 -9.02
CA MET A 269 -13.71 -24.23 -10.31
C MET A 269 -15.01 -23.43 -10.21
N ARG A 270 -15.85 -23.72 -9.19
CA ARG A 270 -17.10 -22.98 -8.94
C ARG A 270 -16.84 -21.52 -8.60
N PHE A 271 -15.85 -21.25 -7.76
CA PHE A 271 -15.45 -19.88 -7.41
C PHE A 271 -15.01 -19.10 -8.64
N VAL A 272 -14.19 -19.68 -9.51
CA VAL A 272 -13.67 -19.00 -10.72
C VAL A 272 -14.78 -18.69 -11.71
N SER A 273 -15.72 -19.63 -11.94
CA SER A 273 -16.89 -19.38 -12.78
C SER A 273 -17.72 -18.22 -12.22
N TRP A 274 -18.09 -18.29 -10.95
CA TRP A 274 -18.82 -17.21 -10.28
C TRP A 274 -18.07 -15.87 -10.33
N TYR A 275 -16.76 -15.86 -10.03
CA TYR A 275 -15.96 -14.65 -10.01
C TYR A 275 -15.86 -14.00 -11.39
N ASN A 276 -15.66 -14.79 -12.43
CA ASN A 276 -15.51 -14.27 -13.79
C ASN A 276 -16.83 -13.85 -14.41
N GLU A 277 -17.92 -14.58 -14.16
CA GLU A 277 -19.16 -14.46 -14.93
C GLU A 277 -20.31 -13.79 -14.14
N GLU A 278 -20.30 -13.86 -12.80
CA GLU A 278 -21.41 -13.36 -11.99
C GLU A 278 -20.99 -12.21 -11.05
N HIS A 279 -19.78 -12.26 -10.48
CA HIS A 279 -19.33 -11.29 -9.50
C HIS A 279 -19.25 -9.88 -10.09
N ARG A 280 -20.06 -8.95 -9.54
CA ARG A 280 -20.11 -7.53 -9.94
C ARG A 280 -18.99 -6.74 -9.28
N HIS A 281 -17.87 -6.58 -9.98
CA HIS A 281 -16.65 -5.99 -9.42
C HIS A 281 -16.75 -4.46 -9.30
N SER A 282 -16.59 -3.92 -8.09
CA SER A 282 -16.76 -2.47 -7.81
C SER A 282 -15.81 -1.58 -8.61
N SER A 283 -14.52 -1.95 -8.75
CA SER A 283 -13.56 -1.19 -9.54
C SER A 283 -13.83 -1.24 -11.05
N LEU A 284 -14.67 -2.17 -11.51
CA LEU A 284 -15.16 -2.28 -12.88
C LEU A 284 -16.56 -1.66 -13.07
N LYS A 285 -16.98 -0.76 -12.18
CA LYS A 285 -18.32 -0.17 -12.21
C LYS A 285 -19.44 -1.22 -12.21
N TYR A 286 -19.21 -2.33 -11.48
CA TYR A 286 -20.17 -3.43 -11.33
C TYR A 286 -20.52 -4.16 -12.64
N VAL A 287 -19.60 -4.25 -13.57
CA VAL A 287 -19.60 -5.29 -14.61
C VAL A 287 -18.78 -6.48 -14.14
N THR A 288 -18.96 -7.64 -14.76
CA THR A 288 -18.17 -8.83 -14.44
C THR A 288 -16.80 -8.76 -15.10
N PRO A 289 -15.79 -9.48 -14.55
CA PRO A 289 -14.49 -9.60 -15.20
C PRO A 289 -14.57 -10.10 -16.65
N ASP A 290 -15.44 -11.06 -16.95
CA ASP A 290 -15.59 -11.61 -18.29
C ASP A 290 -16.24 -10.59 -19.26
N GLU A 291 -17.26 -9.84 -18.81
CA GLU A 291 -17.85 -8.74 -19.61
C GLU A 291 -16.80 -7.70 -19.98
N ARG A 292 -15.91 -7.33 -19.04
CA ARG A 292 -14.81 -6.38 -19.30
C ARG A 292 -13.75 -6.96 -20.22
N HIS A 293 -13.40 -8.23 -20.02
CA HIS A 293 -12.35 -8.91 -20.80
C HIS A 293 -12.73 -9.05 -22.27
N ARG A 294 -14.02 -9.34 -22.55
CA ARG A 294 -14.57 -9.48 -23.91
C ARG A 294 -15.01 -8.17 -24.55
N GLY A 295 -14.76 -7.01 -23.95
CA GLY A 295 -15.14 -5.71 -24.48
C GLY A 295 -16.65 -5.41 -24.45
N LYS A 296 -17.44 -6.18 -23.65
CA LYS A 296 -18.90 -5.98 -23.54
C LYS A 296 -19.27 -4.92 -22.50
N ALA A 297 -18.33 -4.50 -21.67
CA ALA A 297 -18.57 -3.63 -20.54
C ALA A 297 -19.01 -2.24 -20.95
N GLU A 298 -18.43 -1.67 -22.01
CA GLU A 298 -18.72 -0.32 -22.49
C GLU A 298 -20.20 -0.18 -22.88
N ALA A 299 -20.71 -1.06 -23.75
CA ALA A 299 -22.10 -1.05 -24.18
C ALA A 299 -23.08 -1.20 -23.01
N LEU A 300 -22.76 -2.08 -22.04
CA LEU A 300 -23.58 -2.26 -20.83
C LEU A 300 -23.61 -1.00 -19.97
N LEU A 301 -22.50 -0.31 -19.82
CA LEU A 301 -22.39 0.91 -18.99
C LEU A 301 -23.02 2.13 -19.69
N GLU A 302 -22.99 2.21 -21.02
CA GLU A 302 -23.73 3.18 -21.79
C GLU A 302 -25.25 2.98 -21.65
N TYR A 303 -25.72 1.73 -21.73
CA TYR A 303 -27.11 1.41 -21.45
C TYR A 303 -27.54 1.83 -20.05
N ARG A 304 -26.73 1.52 -19.02
CA ARG A 304 -27.01 1.97 -17.64
C ARG A 304 -27.04 3.48 -17.53
N THR A 305 -26.13 4.18 -18.23
CA THR A 305 -26.09 5.65 -18.27
C THR A 305 -27.38 6.21 -18.83
N SER A 306 -27.87 5.69 -19.96
CA SER A 306 -29.12 6.11 -20.61
C SER A 306 -30.32 5.86 -19.71
N LEU A 307 -30.39 4.69 -19.05
CA LEU A 307 -31.47 4.34 -18.13
C LEU A 307 -31.53 5.31 -16.93
N TYR A 308 -30.38 5.63 -16.33
CA TYR A 308 -30.30 6.57 -15.22
C TYR A 308 -30.69 7.99 -15.64
N LYS A 309 -30.27 8.44 -16.83
CA LYS A 309 -30.71 9.74 -17.40
C LYS A 309 -32.23 9.80 -17.61
N ALA A 310 -32.80 8.74 -18.15
CA ALA A 310 -34.26 8.65 -18.37
C ALA A 310 -35.03 8.64 -17.03
N ALA A 311 -34.52 7.92 -16.01
CA ALA A 311 -35.11 7.91 -14.67
C ALA A 311 -35.05 9.29 -14.01
N ARG A 312 -33.94 10.01 -14.14
CA ARG A 312 -33.81 11.39 -13.66
C ARG A 312 -34.74 12.36 -14.37
N HIS A 313 -34.90 12.19 -15.66
CA HIS A 313 -35.82 13.05 -16.44
C HIS A 313 -37.29 12.89 -16.00
N ARG A 314 -37.70 11.65 -15.64
CA ARG A 314 -39.06 11.38 -15.16
C ARG A 314 -39.31 11.91 -13.74
N HIS A 315 -38.29 11.92 -12.87
CA HIS A 315 -38.38 12.27 -11.46
C HIS A 315 -37.18 13.13 -11.03
N PRO A 316 -37.03 14.36 -11.52
CA PRO A 316 -35.86 15.20 -11.25
C PRO A 316 -35.72 15.53 -9.76
N GLU A 317 -36.82 15.60 -9.03
CA GLU A 317 -36.92 15.89 -7.60
C GLU A 317 -36.22 14.84 -6.70
N ARG A 318 -35.98 13.63 -7.23
CA ARG A 318 -35.31 12.54 -6.50
C ARG A 318 -33.78 12.57 -6.62
N TRP A 319 -33.25 13.56 -7.33
CA TRP A 319 -31.84 13.63 -7.67
C TRP A 319 -31.23 14.95 -7.17
N SER A 320 -30.38 14.87 -6.13
CA SER A 320 -29.67 16.04 -5.60
C SER A 320 -28.48 16.48 -6.44
N SER A 321 -27.99 15.58 -7.34
CA SER A 321 -26.81 15.84 -8.17
C SER A 321 -26.96 15.15 -9.55
N GLY A 322 -25.90 15.07 -10.33
CA GLY A 322 -25.86 14.33 -11.59
C GLY A 322 -26.11 12.83 -11.43
N VAL A 323 -26.25 12.13 -12.54
CA VAL A 323 -26.32 10.66 -12.55
C VAL A 323 -24.96 10.07 -12.22
N ARG A 324 -24.96 8.82 -11.72
CA ARG A 324 -23.72 8.09 -11.39
C ARG A 324 -22.79 8.02 -12.59
N ASN A 325 -21.50 8.26 -12.36
CA ASN A 325 -20.46 8.09 -13.37
C ASN A 325 -20.16 6.60 -13.60
N TRP A 326 -20.57 6.10 -14.77
CA TRP A 326 -20.36 4.73 -15.20
C TRP A 326 -19.12 4.54 -16.08
N LYS A 327 -18.35 5.61 -16.36
CA LYS A 327 -17.17 5.53 -17.22
C LYS A 327 -16.07 4.68 -16.57
N LEU A 328 -15.57 3.70 -17.32
CA LEU A 328 -14.43 2.88 -16.91
C LEU A 328 -13.11 3.64 -17.10
N ASN A 329 -12.13 3.28 -16.31
CA ASN A 329 -10.77 3.73 -16.53
C ASN A 329 -10.21 3.03 -17.78
N ALA A 330 -9.74 3.83 -18.74
CA ALA A 330 -9.15 3.31 -19.97
C ALA A 330 -7.77 2.67 -19.69
N VAL A 331 -7.05 3.14 -18.69
CA VAL A 331 -5.72 2.65 -18.29
C VAL A 331 -5.79 2.11 -16.87
N VAL A 332 -5.25 0.93 -16.68
CA VAL A 332 -5.11 0.28 -15.36
C VAL A 332 -3.65 0.13 -15.06
N TYR A 333 -3.23 0.60 -13.89
CA TYR A 333 -1.84 0.54 -13.44
C TYR A 333 -1.63 -0.58 -12.43
N LEU A 334 -0.52 -1.28 -12.58
CA LEU A 334 0.10 -2.05 -11.51
C LEU A 334 1.12 -1.14 -10.83
N ASN A 335 1.01 -0.95 -9.53
CA ASN A 335 1.91 -0.12 -8.73
C ASN A 335 2.12 1.29 -9.33
N PRO A 336 1.06 2.14 -9.41
CA PRO A 336 1.19 3.47 -9.98
C PRO A 336 2.13 4.35 -9.14
N GLU A 337 2.92 5.19 -9.79
CA GLU A 337 3.64 6.27 -9.10
C GLU A 337 2.66 7.25 -8.46
N ARG A 338 3.09 7.94 -7.38
CA ARG A 338 2.19 8.80 -6.59
C ARG A 338 1.43 9.85 -7.42
N GLU A 339 2.03 10.36 -8.48
CA GLU A 339 1.38 11.33 -9.39
C GLU A 339 0.31 10.69 -10.27
N GLN A 340 0.53 9.44 -10.69
CA GLN A 340 -0.42 8.68 -11.50
C GLN A 340 -1.60 8.19 -10.66
N ALA A 341 -1.37 7.85 -9.38
CA ALA A 341 -2.42 7.44 -8.46
C ALA A 341 -3.44 8.57 -8.19
N ARG A 342 -3.02 9.85 -8.22
CA ARG A 342 -3.92 11.01 -8.04
C ARG A 342 -4.81 11.29 -9.25
N LYS A 343 -4.45 10.82 -10.44
CA LYS A 343 -5.22 11.02 -11.69
C LYS A 343 -6.23 9.90 -11.99
N SER A 344 -6.14 8.77 -11.28
CA SER A 344 -6.96 7.56 -11.49
C SER A 344 -8.00 7.29 -10.40
N GLY A 345 -8.14 8.17 -9.40
CA GLY A 345 -9.08 8.07 -8.27
C GLY A 345 -10.43 8.76 -8.48
#